data_f7137533ce647d0b764a0a1a697a5dca
#
_entry.id   f7137533ce647d0b764a0a1a697a5dca
#
_cell.length_a   1.000
_cell.length_b   1.000
_cell.length_c   1.000
_cell.angle_alpha   90.00
_cell.angle_beta   90.00
_cell.angle_gamma   90.00
#
_symmetry.space_group_name_H-M   'P 1'
#
loop_
_entity.id
_entity.type
_entity.pdbx_description
1 polymer ?
#
loop_
_entity_poly.entity_id
_entity_poly.type
_entity_poly.pdbx_seq_one_letter_code
_entity_poly.pdbx_strand_id
1 'polypeptide(L)'
;LDPRLFRIRRFGMGSFAILIPFAVMFGFFFGLAQYLQYVQMHSPLGAAVRSLPFALTMLIAAPRGPAVSRLIGEKGCLSLGLLFAASGCFVLAFLEATSSYLQIALSLVLTALGMAITFPTATAAIINCLPTDKAGVASAVNDTTREVGAAVGIAFLGSLLSAGYRNSLGDSFASMPADVNEIAKNSVGAALQVAEQFSVESGQVLAQEAKAAFTNGFSLSMSVGAGMLLVAS
;
A
#
# COMPACT_ATOMS: atom_id res chain seq x y z
N LEU A 1 13.15 22.32 -12.38
CA LEU A 1 13.92 21.28 -11.68
C LEU A 1 15.19 20.98 -12.48
N ASP A 2 16.36 21.12 -11.87
CA ASP A 2 17.64 20.75 -12.51
C ASP A 2 17.90 19.25 -12.30
N PRO A 3 17.81 18.41 -13.37
CA PRO A 3 18.02 16.96 -13.25
C PRO A 3 19.45 16.61 -12.74
N ARG A 4 20.38 17.55 -12.78
CA ARG A 4 21.74 17.36 -12.28
C ARG A 4 21.79 17.15 -10.77
N LEU A 5 20.77 17.59 -10.02
CA LEU A 5 20.65 17.36 -8.58
C LEU A 5 20.61 15.87 -8.22
N PHE A 6 20.01 15.03 -9.06
CA PHE A 6 19.97 13.58 -8.84
C PHE A 6 21.34 12.90 -9.01
N ARG A 7 22.34 13.57 -9.58
CA ARG A 7 23.76 13.10 -9.62
C ARG A 7 24.44 13.22 -8.26
N ILE A 8 23.93 14.06 -7.36
CA ILE A 8 24.36 14.10 -5.97
C ILE A 8 23.86 12.83 -5.28
N ARG A 9 24.77 11.89 -4.98
CA ARG A 9 24.42 10.55 -4.48
C ARG A 9 23.48 10.59 -3.28
N ARG A 10 23.71 11.48 -2.30
CA ARG A 10 22.83 11.63 -1.13
C ARG A 10 21.42 12.09 -1.49
N PHE A 11 21.31 13.02 -2.44
CA PHE A 11 20.05 13.56 -2.91
C PHE A 11 19.24 12.48 -3.68
N GLY A 12 19.89 11.78 -4.62
CA GLY A 12 19.25 10.71 -5.38
C GLY A 12 18.80 9.54 -4.49
N MET A 13 19.66 9.10 -3.56
CA MET A 13 19.31 8.03 -2.60
C MET A 13 18.19 8.46 -1.64
N GLY A 14 18.21 9.72 -1.16
CA GLY A 14 17.14 10.24 -0.32
C GLY A 14 15.80 10.32 -1.07
N SER A 15 15.81 10.75 -2.33
CA SER A 15 14.61 10.75 -3.17
C SER A 15 14.07 9.33 -3.39
N PHE A 16 14.93 8.35 -3.64
CA PHE A 16 14.55 6.96 -3.80
C PHE A 16 13.99 6.37 -2.50
N ALA A 17 14.59 6.71 -1.37
CA ALA A 17 14.14 6.33 -0.03
C ALA A 17 12.78 6.95 0.38
N ILE A 18 12.29 7.94 -0.37
CA ILE A 18 10.93 8.48 -0.23
C ILE A 18 9.99 7.87 -1.27
N LEU A 19 10.42 7.73 -2.52
CA LEU A 19 9.59 7.26 -3.63
C LEU A 19 9.01 5.87 -3.35
N ILE A 20 9.84 4.92 -2.96
CA ILE A 20 9.40 3.53 -2.76
C ILE A 20 8.41 3.39 -1.60
N PRO A 21 8.67 3.90 -0.38
CA PRO A 21 7.69 3.81 0.71
C PRO A 21 6.37 4.50 0.38
N PHE A 22 6.40 5.64 -0.32
CA PHE A 22 5.18 6.31 -0.77
C PHE A 22 4.42 5.46 -1.79
N ALA A 23 5.12 4.87 -2.77
CA ALA A 23 4.50 3.96 -3.73
C ALA A 23 3.81 2.79 -3.02
N VAL A 24 4.51 2.13 -2.10
CA VAL A 24 3.94 0.99 -1.37
C VAL A 24 2.78 1.43 -0.47
N MET A 25 2.91 2.55 0.25
CA MET A 25 1.87 3.05 1.14
C MET A 25 0.55 3.35 0.38
N PHE A 26 0.64 4.02 -0.76
CA PHE A 26 -0.56 4.36 -1.54
C PHE A 26 -1.18 3.13 -2.21
N GLY A 27 -0.37 2.19 -2.72
CA GLY A 27 -0.86 0.90 -3.20
C GLY A 27 -1.50 0.05 -2.10
N PHE A 28 -0.90 0.05 -0.90
CA PHE A 28 -1.43 -0.59 0.30
C PHE A 28 -2.84 -0.06 0.65
N PHE A 29 -3.00 1.27 0.77
CA PHE A 29 -4.30 1.87 1.09
C PHE A 29 -5.33 1.69 -0.02
N PHE A 30 -4.90 1.72 -1.29
CA PHE A 30 -5.77 1.46 -2.43
C PHE A 30 -6.38 0.04 -2.36
N GLY A 31 -5.55 -0.97 -2.10
CA GLY A 31 -6.03 -2.35 -1.97
C GLY A 31 -6.81 -2.59 -0.67
N LEU A 32 -6.33 -2.05 0.46
CA LEU A 32 -6.98 -2.21 1.76
C LEU A 32 -8.38 -1.58 1.79
N ALA A 33 -8.57 -0.41 1.19
CA ALA A 33 -9.87 0.23 1.11
C ALA A 33 -10.89 -0.65 0.37
N GLN A 34 -10.48 -1.27 -0.74
CA GLN A 34 -11.31 -2.20 -1.49
C GLN A 34 -11.57 -3.50 -0.69
N TYR A 35 -10.55 -4.05 -0.03
CA TYR A 35 -10.71 -5.23 0.82
C TYR A 35 -11.75 -5.00 1.92
N LEU A 36 -11.66 -3.88 2.65
CA LEU A 36 -12.60 -3.56 3.71
C LEU A 36 -14.03 -3.35 3.21
N GLN A 37 -14.20 -2.76 2.03
CA GLN A 37 -15.52 -2.45 1.48
C GLN A 37 -16.15 -3.64 0.75
N TYR A 38 -15.41 -4.33 -0.12
CA TYR A 38 -15.98 -5.38 -0.97
C TYR A 38 -15.84 -6.79 -0.39
N VAL A 39 -14.75 -7.09 0.33
CA VAL A 39 -14.57 -8.42 0.93
C VAL A 39 -15.23 -8.48 2.30
N GLN A 40 -14.94 -7.52 3.17
CA GLN A 40 -15.53 -7.46 4.52
C GLN A 40 -16.87 -6.72 4.59
N MET A 41 -17.36 -6.19 3.45
CA MET A 41 -18.69 -5.55 3.33
C MET A 41 -18.91 -4.37 4.29
N HIS A 42 -17.85 -3.61 4.61
CA HIS A 42 -17.97 -2.42 5.44
C HIS A 42 -18.37 -1.20 4.60
N SER A 43 -19.16 -0.31 5.19
CA SER A 43 -19.43 1.00 4.58
C SER A 43 -18.13 1.80 4.42
N PRO A 44 -18.08 2.80 3.52
CA PRO A 44 -16.90 3.66 3.38
C PRO A 44 -16.44 4.30 4.69
N LEU A 45 -17.37 4.77 5.54
CA LEU A 45 -17.07 5.27 6.86
C LEU A 45 -16.53 4.18 7.79
N GLY A 46 -17.13 2.98 7.75
CA GLY A 46 -16.66 1.81 8.51
C GLY A 46 -15.23 1.41 8.14
N ALA A 47 -14.87 1.45 6.85
CA ALA A 47 -13.52 1.20 6.37
C ALA A 47 -12.53 2.29 6.84
N ALA A 48 -12.93 3.58 6.78
CA ALA A 48 -12.12 4.70 7.26
C ALA A 48 -11.83 4.59 8.76
N VAL A 49 -12.85 4.29 9.59
CA VAL A 49 -12.67 4.09 11.04
C VAL A 49 -11.73 2.92 11.33
N ARG A 50 -11.78 1.85 10.54
CA ARG A 50 -10.88 0.69 10.71
C ARG A 50 -9.44 0.99 10.30
N SER A 51 -9.20 2.06 9.56
CA SER A 51 -7.85 2.54 9.23
C SER A 51 -7.26 3.47 10.30
N LEU A 52 -8.01 3.86 11.35
CA LEU A 52 -7.54 4.73 12.44
C LEU A 52 -6.26 4.23 13.16
N PRO A 53 -6.02 2.92 13.36
CA PRO A 53 -4.77 2.48 13.99
C PRO A 53 -3.52 2.99 13.28
N PHE A 54 -3.54 3.13 11.93
CA PHE A 54 -2.45 3.75 11.19
C PHE A 54 -2.26 5.22 11.58
N ALA A 55 -3.33 6.02 11.54
CA ALA A 55 -3.26 7.45 11.82
C ALA A 55 -2.84 7.73 13.27
N LEU A 56 -3.37 6.97 14.22
CA LEU A 56 -3.02 7.10 15.64
C LEU A 56 -1.55 6.72 15.88
N THR A 57 -1.08 5.65 15.25
CA THR A 57 0.33 5.24 15.34
C THR A 57 1.24 6.31 14.75
N MET A 58 0.90 6.86 13.57
CA MET A 58 1.65 7.96 12.95
C MET A 58 1.70 9.20 13.87
N LEU A 59 0.57 9.58 14.45
CA LEU A 59 0.47 10.73 15.35
C LEU A 59 1.41 10.59 16.56
N ILE A 60 1.50 9.39 17.12
CA ILE A 60 2.31 9.09 18.30
C ILE A 60 3.80 8.87 17.92
N ALA A 61 4.08 8.17 16.85
CA ALA A 61 5.43 7.71 16.50
C ALA A 61 6.23 8.74 15.69
N ALA A 62 5.61 9.49 14.77
CA ALA A 62 6.33 10.40 13.87
C ALA A 62 7.13 11.49 14.60
N PRO A 63 6.68 12.12 15.70
CA PRO A 63 7.49 13.08 16.45
C PRO A 63 8.74 12.48 17.08
N ARG A 64 8.78 11.16 17.24
CA ARG A 64 9.92 10.42 17.83
C ARG A 64 10.97 10.00 16.78
N GLY A 65 10.63 10.04 15.49
CA GLY A 65 11.54 9.69 14.38
C GLY A 65 12.92 10.38 14.47
N PRO A 66 13.00 11.69 14.67
CA PRO A 66 14.28 12.38 14.81
C PRO A 66 15.11 11.91 16.01
N ALA A 67 14.47 11.51 17.12
CA ALA A 67 15.17 10.96 18.27
C ALA A 67 15.77 9.59 17.98
N VAL A 68 15.00 8.73 17.30
CA VAL A 68 15.47 7.41 16.82
C VAL A 68 16.64 7.56 15.86
N SER A 69 16.55 8.50 14.91
CA SER A 69 17.62 8.77 13.95
C SER A 69 18.93 9.24 14.61
N ARG A 70 18.84 9.97 15.73
CA ARG A 70 20.03 10.36 16.52
C ARG A 70 20.71 9.18 17.22
N LEU A 71 19.92 8.16 17.63
CA LEU A 71 20.42 7.01 18.36
C LEU A 71 21.11 5.98 17.46
N ILE A 72 20.50 5.65 16.32
CA ILE A 72 20.97 4.57 15.42
C ILE A 72 21.53 5.07 14.09
N GLY A 73 21.55 6.39 13.89
CA GLY A 73 21.99 7.04 12.66
C GLY A 73 20.93 6.99 11.54
N GLU A 74 21.12 7.84 10.52
CA GLU A 74 20.16 7.97 9.40
C GLU A 74 19.94 6.64 8.66
N LYS A 75 21.03 5.91 8.34
CA LYS A 75 20.94 4.64 7.62
C LYS A 75 20.21 3.57 8.42
N GLY A 76 20.58 3.39 9.68
CA GLY A 76 19.93 2.43 10.56
C GLY A 76 18.43 2.75 10.75
N CYS A 77 18.11 4.04 10.86
CA CYS A 77 16.74 4.53 10.99
C CYS A 77 15.90 4.22 9.73
N LEU A 78 16.44 4.48 8.54
CA LEU A 78 15.77 4.17 7.27
C LEU A 78 15.57 2.65 7.11
N SER A 79 16.61 1.84 7.32
CA SER A 79 16.51 0.38 7.21
C SER A 79 15.50 -0.18 8.21
N LEU A 80 15.57 0.23 9.48
CA LEU A 80 14.62 -0.24 10.50
C LEU A 80 13.18 0.15 10.16
N GLY A 81 12.96 1.38 9.71
CA GLY A 81 11.63 1.85 9.32
C GLY A 81 11.07 1.08 8.11
N LEU A 82 11.89 0.83 7.10
CA LEU A 82 11.48 0.05 5.93
C LEU A 82 11.20 -1.41 6.27
N LEU A 83 11.96 -2.01 7.20
CA LEU A 83 11.71 -3.37 7.70
C LEU A 83 10.37 -3.46 8.46
N PHE A 84 10.03 -2.48 9.31
CA PHE A 84 8.72 -2.43 9.95
C PHE A 84 7.59 -2.29 8.93
N ALA A 85 7.74 -1.41 7.95
CA ALA A 85 6.74 -1.23 6.90
C ALA A 85 6.58 -2.50 6.04
N ALA A 86 7.69 -3.16 5.69
CA ALA A 86 7.68 -4.43 4.97
C ALA A 86 6.97 -5.53 5.75
N SER A 87 7.22 -5.64 7.08
CA SER A 87 6.53 -6.60 7.93
C SER A 87 5.02 -6.35 8.00
N GLY A 88 4.58 -5.09 7.99
CA GLY A 88 3.17 -4.74 7.89
C GLY A 88 2.53 -5.18 6.58
N CYS A 89 3.19 -4.94 5.44
CA CYS A 89 2.74 -5.44 4.14
C CYS A 89 2.72 -6.98 4.10
N PHE A 90 3.73 -7.63 4.70
CA PHE A 90 3.81 -9.07 4.77
C PHE A 90 2.66 -9.69 5.58
N VAL A 91 2.24 -9.07 6.68
CA VAL A 91 1.05 -9.50 7.43
C VAL A 91 -0.21 -9.44 6.56
N LEU A 92 -0.36 -8.42 5.70
CA LEU A 92 -1.49 -8.34 4.76
C LEU A 92 -1.41 -9.35 3.61
N ALA A 93 -0.21 -9.80 3.26
CA ALA A 93 -0.04 -10.83 2.23
C ALA A 93 -0.66 -12.19 2.62
N PHE A 94 -0.93 -12.40 3.91
CA PHE A 94 -1.61 -13.61 4.44
C PHE A 94 -3.06 -13.34 4.85
N LEU A 95 -3.69 -12.26 4.34
CA LEU A 95 -5.11 -12.05 4.57
C LEU A 95 -5.94 -13.07 3.79
N GLU A 96 -7.01 -13.50 4.43
CA GLU A 96 -8.08 -14.30 3.86
C GLU A 96 -9.39 -13.50 3.88
N ALA A 97 -10.41 -13.95 3.16
CA ALA A 97 -11.71 -13.31 3.16
C ALA A 97 -12.36 -13.24 4.56
N THR A 98 -11.98 -14.16 5.44
CA THR A 98 -12.48 -14.32 6.83
C THR A 98 -11.51 -13.80 7.89
N SER A 99 -10.40 -13.16 7.50
CA SER A 99 -9.38 -12.69 8.44
C SER A 99 -9.93 -11.72 9.48
N SER A 100 -9.42 -11.86 10.71
CA SER A 100 -9.83 -11.01 11.82
C SER A 100 -9.33 -9.57 11.67
N TYR A 101 -10.06 -8.62 12.22
CA TYR A 101 -9.63 -7.22 12.25
C TYR A 101 -8.29 -7.02 12.97
N LEU A 102 -7.95 -7.89 13.94
CA LEU A 102 -6.68 -7.79 14.65
C LEU A 102 -5.48 -7.92 13.72
N GLN A 103 -5.54 -8.80 12.71
CA GLN A 103 -4.48 -8.95 11.70
C GLN A 103 -4.33 -7.67 10.87
N ILE A 104 -5.44 -7.05 10.47
CA ILE A 104 -5.44 -5.77 9.73
C ILE A 104 -4.87 -4.66 10.62
N ALA A 105 -5.31 -4.56 11.87
CA ALA A 105 -4.83 -3.55 12.81
C ALA A 105 -3.34 -3.69 13.09
N LEU A 106 -2.84 -4.92 13.25
CA LEU A 106 -1.41 -5.19 13.42
C LEU A 106 -0.60 -4.72 12.21
N SER A 107 -1.06 -5.04 11.01
CA SER A 107 -0.43 -4.57 9.76
C SER A 107 -0.40 -3.04 9.68
N LEU A 108 -1.51 -2.37 9.99
CA LEU A 108 -1.62 -0.91 10.01
C LEU A 108 -0.62 -0.29 10.99
N VAL A 109 -0.50 -0.85 12.20
CA VAL A 109 0.44 -0.38 13.23
C VAL A 109 1.89 -0.57 12.78
N LEU A 110 2.24 -1.76 12.27
CA LEU A 110 3.60 -2.05 11.80
C LEU A 110 4.00 -1.12 10.64
N THR A 111 3.12 -0.97 9.66
CA THR A 111 3.36 -0.09 8.51
C THR A 111 3.50 1.36 8.97
N ALA A 112 2.62 1.83 9.87
CA ALA A 112 2.67 3.19 10.40
C ALA A 112 3.94 3.47 11.20
N LEU A 113 4.39 2.54 12.05
CA LEU A 113 5.66 2.65 12.78
C LEU A 113 6.83 2.80 11.81
N GLY A 114 6.87 1.96 10.77
CA GLY A 114 7.88 2.04 9.73
C GLY A 114 7.90 3.39 9.03
N MET A 115 6.75 3.86 8.58
CA MET A 115 6.61 5.14 7.87
C MET A 115 6.90 6.34 8.77
N ALA A 116 6.48 6.29 10.05
CA ALA A 116 6.75 7.34 11.04
C ALA A 116 8.24 7.57 11.29
N ILE A 117 9.04 6.51 11.18
CA ILE A 117 10.50 6.59 11.33
C ILE A 117 11.15 7.01 10.00
N THR A 118 10.70 6.45 8.89
CA THR A 118 11.30 6.63 7.56
C THR A 118 11.10 8.05 7.02
N PHE A 119 9.86 8.57 7.04
CA PHE A 119 9.53 9.82 6.36
C PHE A 119 10.28 11.04 6.89
N PRO A 120 10.33 11.31 8.21
CA PRO A 120 11.08 12.46 8.71
C PRO A 120 12.58 12.36 8.40
N THR A 121 13.14 11.15 8.51
CA THR A 121 14.58 10.91 8.28
C THR A 121 14.94 11.10 6.81
N ALA A 122 14.17 10.53 5.88
CA ALA A 122 14.41 10.67 4.46
C ALA A 122 14.20 12.12 3.96
N THR A 123 13.16 12.80 4.48
CA THR A 123 12.92 14.22 4.17
C THR A 123 14.09 15.10 4.65
N ALA A 124 14.56 14.89 5.88
CA ALA A 124 15.71 15.63 6.40
C ALA A 124 16.97 15.36 5.58
N ALA A 125 17.19 14.12 5.13
CA ALA A 125 18.33 13.77 4.27
C ALA A 125 18.31 14.53 2.93
N ILE A 126 17.13 14.74 2.31
CA ILE A 126 17.00 15.51 1.07
C ILE A 126 17.24 17.00 1.32
N ILE A 127 16.56 17.57 2.33
CA ILE A 127 16.61 19.02 2.60
C ILE A 127 18.02 19.44 3.00
N ASN A 128 18.70 18.65 3.85
CA ASN A 128 20.04 18.95 4.35
C ASN A 128 21.17 18.70 3.33
N CYS A 129 20.85 18.09 2.15
CA CYS A 129 21.84 17.90 1.08
C CYS A 129 22.14 19.15 0.27
N LEU A 130 21.28 20.15 0.31
CA LEU A 130 21.41 21.38 -0.49
C LEU A 130 21.71 22.59 0.40
N PRO A 131 22.39 23.59 -0.13
CA PRO A 131 22.56 24.87 0.55
C PRO A 131 21.20 25.52 0.86
N THR A 132 21.17 26.37 1.90
CA THR A 132 19.93 26.99 2.40
C THR A 132 19.21 27.87 1.36
N ASP A 133 19.93 28.46 0.43
CA ASP A 133 19.39 29.23 -0.71
C ASP A 133 18.58 28.31 -1.69
N LYS A 134 18.82 27.01 -1.68
CA LYS A 134 18.12 25.99 -2.48
C LYS A 134 17.13 25.15 -1.71
N ALA A 135 16.83 25.49 -0.46
CA ALA A 135 15.89 24.74 0.37
C ALA A 135 14.50 24.60 -0.26
N GLY A 136 14.01 25.65 -0.95
CA GLY A 136 12.75 25.58 -1.70
C GLY A 136 12.76 24.56 -2.84
N VAL A 137 13.90 24.39 -3.52
CA VAL A 137 14.06 23.36 -4.56
C VAL A 137 14.05 21.96 -3.93
N ALA A 138 14.74 21.78 -2.79
CA ALA A 138 14.75 20.52 -2.08
C ALA A 138 13.34 20.09 -1.64
N SER A 139 12.54 21.04 -1.10
CA SER A 139 11.15 20.80 -0.71
C SER A 139 10.29 20.42 -1.92
N ALA A 140 10.39 21.18 -3.02
CA ALA A 140 9.62 20.89 -4.23
C ALA A 140 9.93 19.50 -4.82
N VAL A 141 11.23 19.09 -4.81
CA VAL A 141 11.61 17.74 -5.25
C VAL A 141 11.08 16.68 -4.30
N ASN A 142 11.17 16.90 -2.99
CA ASN A 142 10.63 15.97 -2.00
C ASN A 142 9.11 15.73 -2.21
N ASP A 143 8.35 16.80 -2.42
CA ASP A 143 6.91 16.70 -2.63
C ASP A 143 6.56 16.05 -3.98
N THR A 144 7.25 16.45 -5.06
CA THR A 144 7.10 15.79 -6.37
C THR A 144 7.43 14.29 -6.29
N THR A 145 8.49 13.92 -5.56
CA THR A 145 8.90 12.52 -5.39
C THR A 145 7.82 11.71 -4.67
N ARG A 146 7.15 12.29 -3.66
CA ARG A 146 6.02 11.67 -2.97
C ARG A 146 4.83 11.46 -3.89
N GLU A 147 4.45 12.47 -4.66
CA GLU A 147 3.32 12.41 -5.58
C GLU A 147 3.55 11.40 -6.70
N VAL A 148 4.75 11.41 -7.30
CA VAL A 148 5.14 10.42 -8.31
C VAL A 148 5.16 9.02 -7.71
N GLY A 149 5.73 8.86 -6.51
CA GLY A 149 5.70 7.58 -5.78
C GLY A 149 4.27 7.09 -5.58
N ALA A 150 3.37 7.94 -5.09
CA ALA A 150 1.98 7.60 -4.88
C ALA A 150 1.27 7.16 -6.16
N ALA A 151 1.42 7.91 -7.24
CA ALA A 151 0.82 7.60 -8.54
C ALA A 151 1.34 6.28 -9.12
N VAL A 152 2.66 6.09 -9.12
CA VAL A 152 3.31 4.85 -9.59
C VAL A 152 2.90 3.67 -8.72
N GLY A 153 2.81 3.87 -7.41
CA GLY A 153 2.42 2.82 -6.47
C GLY A 153 1.00 2.33 -6.70
N ILE A 154 0.04 3.23 -6.83
CA ILE A 154 -1.35 2.87 -7.16
C ILE A 154 -1.40 2.14 -8.52
N ALA A 155 -0.72 2.66 -9.53
CA ALA A 155 -0.73 2.07 -10.86
C ALA A 155 -0.08 0.67 -10.87
N PHE A 156 1.10 0.52 -10.27
CA PHE A 156 1.85 -0.73 -10.26
C PHE A 156 1.23 -1.79 -9.36
N LEU A 157 1.04 -1.49 -8.07
CA LEU A 157 0.47 -2.44 -7.11
C LEU A 157 -1.02 -2.70 -7.39
N GLY A 158 -1.76 -1.70 -7.89
CA GLY A 158 -3.13 -1.87 -8.36
C GLY A 158 -3.23 -2.75 -9.59
N SER A 159 -2.28 -2.67 -10.54
CA SER A 159 -2.24 -3.57 -11.69
C SER A 159 -1.93 -5.02 -11.30
N LEU A 160 -1.02 -5.23 -10.32
CA LEU A 160 -0.73 -6.55 -9.77
C LEU A 160 -1.95 -7.14 -9.06
N LEU A 161 -2.65 -6.34 -8.25
CA LEU A 161 -3.90 -6.73 -7.61
C LEU A 161 -4.93 -7.15 -8.66
N SER A 162 -5.14 -6.33 -9.69
CA SER A 162 -6.09 -6.61 -10.77
C SER A 162 -5.70 -7.85 -11.57
N ALA A 163 -4.43 -8.03 -11.91
CA ALA A 163 -3.94 -9.21 -12.60
C ALA A 163 -4.12 -10.48 -11.75
N GLY A 164 -3.75 -10.42 -10.46
CA GLY A 164 -3.95 -11.52 -9.52
C GLY A 164 -5.43 -11.87 -9.34
N TYR A 165 -6.30 -10.87 -9.24
CA TYR A 165 -7.75 -11.05 -9.20
C TYR A 165 -8.28 -11.79 -10.42
N ARG A 166 -7.95 -11.29 -11.64
CA ARG A 166 -8.40 -11.90 -12.90
C ARG A 166 -7.94 -13.34 -13.06
N ASN A 167 -6.70 -13.61 -12.65
CA ASN A 167 -6.11 -14.96 -12.76
C ASN A 167 -6.68 -15.94 -11.71
N SER A 168 -7.23 -15.43 -10.62
CA SER A 168 -7.80 -16.23 -9.53
C SER A 168 -9.32 -16.31 -9.55
N LEU A 169 -9.97 -15.62 -10.50
CA LEU A 169 -11.42 -15.67 -10.63
C LEU A 169 -11.85 -17.09 -11.07
N GLY A 170 -12.77 -17.68 -10.31
CA GLY A 170 -13.11 -19.09 -10.41
C GLY A 170 -13.85 -19.51 -11.69
N ASP A 171 -13.95 -20.81 -11.87
CA ASP A 171 -14.58 -21.45 -13.06
C ASP A 171 -16.08 -21.15 -13.17
N SER A 172 -16.74 -20.81 -12.06
CA SER A 172 -18.16 -20.43 -12.08
C SER A 172 -18.39 -19.19 -12.95
N PHE A 173 -17.49 -18.20 -12.89
CA PHE A 173 -17.55 -17.04 -13.79
C PHE A 173 -17.13 -17.37 -15.22
N ALA A 174 -16.19 -18.30 -15.41
CA ALA A 174 -15.75 -18.73 -16.73
C ALA A 174 -16.84 -19.45 -17.53
N SER A 175 -17.79 -20.10 -16.85
CA SER A 175 -18.94 -20.78 -17.46
C SER A 175 -20.10 -19.86 -17.84
N MET A 176 -20.03 -18.57 -17.46
CA MET A 176 -21.07 -17.58 -17.78
C MET A 176 -20.95 -17.03 -19.20
N PRO A 177 -22.00 -16.37 -19.72
CA PRO A 177 -21.93 -15.62 -20.97
C PRO A 177 -20.72 -14.67 -20.97
N ALA A 178 -20.08 -14.52 -22.14
CA ALA A 178 -18.82 -13.80 -22.27
C ALA A 178 -18.88 -12.34 -21.76
N ASP A 179 -19.99 -11.65 -21.98
CA ASP A 179 -20.26 -10.30 -21.50
C ASP A 179 -20.30 -10.22 -19.96
N VAL A 180 -20.94 -11.18 -19.31
CA VAL A 180 -21.03 -11.24 -17.82
C VAL A 180 -19.67 -11.58 -17.22
N ASN A 181 -18.93 -12.52 -17.82
CA ASN A 181 -17.57 -12.88 -17.39
C ASN A 181 -16.61 -11.68 -17.52
N GLU A 182 -16.66 -10.94 -18.63
CA GLU A 182 -15.84 -9.74 -18.80
C GLU A 182 -16.19 -8.64 -17.78
N ILE A 183 -17.46 -8.44 -17.46
CA ILE A 183 -17.89 -7.50 -16.41
C ILE A 183 -17.31 -7.93 -15.05
N ALA A 184 -17.44 -9.20 -14.69
CA ALA A 184 -16.92 -9.72 -13.43
C ALA A 184 -15.38 -9.61 -13.33
N LYS A 185 -14.65 -9.84 -14.43
CA LYS A 185 -13.19 -9.70 -14.50
C LYS A 185 -12.70 -8.26 -14.32
N ASN A 186 -13.53 -7.27 -14.56
CA ASN A 186 -13.12 -5.87 -14.49
C ASN A 186 -12.93 -5.39 -13.05
N SER A 187 -13.75 -5.86 -12.09
CA SER A 187 -13.59 -5.54 -10.67
C SER A 187 -14.38 -6.48 -9.77
N VAL A 188 -13.91 -6.63 -8.53
CA VAL A 188 -14.63 -7.37 -7.49
C VAL A 188 -16.03 -6.77 -7.22
N GLY A 189 -16.17 -5.44 -7.27
CA GLY A 189 -17.46 -4.78 -7.09
C GLY A 189 -18.46 -5.15 -8.18
N ALA A 190 -18.02 -5.23 -9.45
CA ALA A 190 -18.86 -5.67 -10.56
C ALA A 190 -19.23 -7.15 -10.44
N ALA A 191 -18.30 -8.01 -10.03
CA ALA A 191 -18.57 -9.43 -9.79
C ALA A 191 -19.61 -9.64 -8.68
N LEU A 192 -19.56 -8.85 -7.61
CA LEU A 192 -20.56 -8.91 -6.53
C LEU A 192 -21.95 -8.46 -7.01
N GLN A 193 -22.02 -7.41 -7.85
CA GLN A 193 -23.29 -6.98 -8.47
C GLN A 193 -23.88 -8.05 -9.40
N VAL A 194 -23.03 -8.74 -10.14
CA VAL A 194 -23.45 -9.90 -10.96
C VAL A 194 -24.01 -10.99 -10.05
N ALA A 195 -23.30 -11.32 -8.96
CA ALA A 195 -23.75 -12.36 -8.01
C ALA A 195 -25.13 -12.08 -7.41
N GLU A 196 -25.47 -10.79 -7.17
CA GLU A 196 -26.80 -10.39 -6.64
C GLU A 196 -27.98 -10.66 -7.61
N GLN A 197 -27.71 -10.88 -8.90
CA GLN A 197 -28.74 -11.15 -9.91
C GLN A 197 -29.14 -12.63 -9.98
N PHE A 198 -28.40 -13.50 -9.30
CA PHE A 198 -28.64 -14.95 -9.26
C PHE A 198 -29.44 -15.39 -8.02
N SER A 199 -29.86 -16.65 -8.01
CA SER A 199 -30.50 -17.25 -6.82
C SER A 199 -29.57 -17.13 -5.60
N VAL A 200 -30.15 -17.12 -4.40
CA VAL A 200 -29.39 -16.94 -3.14
C VAL A 200 -28.21 -17.92 -3.06
N GLU A 201 -28.43 -19.19 -3.40
CA GLU A 201 -27.40 -20.23 -3.33
C GLU A 201 -26.27 -19.98 -4.36
N SER A 202 -26.62 -19.79 -5.63
CA SER A 202 -25.63 -19.52 -6.70
C SER A 202 -24.92 -18.17 -6.50
N GLY A 203 -25.64 -17.14 -6.08
CA GLY A 203 -25.08 -15.82 -5.81
C GLY A 203 -24.08 -15.82 -4.66
N GLN A 204 -24.32 -16.61 -3.59
CA GLN A 204 -23.35 -16.76 -2.50
C GLN A 204 -22.05 -17.42 -2.96
N VAL A 205 -22.12 -18.46 -3.79
CA VAL A 205 -20.92 -19.12 -4.34
C VAL A 205 -20.12 -18.12 -5.18
N LEU A 206 -20.77 -17.41 -6.09
CA LEU A 206 -20.12 -16.40 -6.93
C LEU A 206 -19.47 -15.28 -6.10
N ALA A 207 -20.18 -14.79 -5.09
CA ALA A 207 -19.64 -13.76 -4.20
C ALA A 207 -18.42 -14.24 -3.40
N GLN A 208 -18.43 -15.50 -2.94
CA GLN A 208 -17.27 -16.09 -2.26
C GLN A 208 -16.07 -16.26 -3.18
N GLU A 209 -16.28 -16.76 -4.41
CA GLU A 209 -15.21 -16.86 -5.42
C GLU A 209 -14.61 -15.48 -5.74
N ALA A 210 -15.43 -14.46 -5.97
CA ALA A 210 -14.96 -13.11 -6.24
C ALA A 210 -14.15 -12.52 -5.07
N LYS A 211 -14.60 -12.72 -3.83
CA LYS A 211 -13.87 -12.28 -2.63
C LYS A 211 -12.56 -13.02 -2.45
N ALA A 212 -12.52 -14.33 -2.67
CA ALA A 212 -11.31 -15.14 -2.61
C ALA A 212 -10.31 -14.72 -3.69
N ALA A 213 -10.78 -14.53 -4.94
CA ALA A 213 -9.95 -14.07 -6.04
C ALA A 213 -9.34 -12.69 -5.75
N PHE A 214 -10.13 -11.75 -5.19
CA PHE A 214 -9.62 -10.44 -4.79
C PHE A 214 -8.54 -10.56 -3.71
N THR A 215 -8.77 -11.40 -2.72
CA THR A 215 -7.82 -11.60 -1.63
C THR A 215 -6.50 -12.17 -2.14
N ASN A 216 -6.52 -13.09 -3.11
CA ASN A 216 -5.33 -13.62 -3.77
C ASN A 216 -4.57 -12.53 -4.53
N GLY A 217 -5.27 -11.68 -5.28
CA GLY A 217 -4.66 -10.54 -5.97
C GLY A 217 -4.06 -9.52 -5.00
N PHE A 218 -4.74 -9.26 -3.89
CA PHE A 218 -4.26 -8.37 -2.84
C PHE A 218 -3.01 -8.93 -2.14
N SER A 219 -3.01 -10.23 -1.82
CA SER A 219 -1.87 -10.95 -1.28
C SER A 219 -0.64 -10.83 -2.17
N LEU A 220 -0.80 -11.05 -3.49
CA LEU A 220 0.27 -10.88 -4.47
C LEU A 220 0.82 -9.44 -4.46
N SER A 221 -0.06 -8.44 -4.51
CA SER A 221 0.30 -7.03 -4.49
C SER A 221 1.07 -6.67 -3.21
N MET A 222 0.62 -7.13 -2.04
CA MET A 222 1.26 -6.86 -0.76
C MET A 222 2.60 -7.60 -0.61
N SER A 223 2.73 -8.81 -1.14
CA SER A 223 4.00 -9.55 -1.17
C SER A 223 5.06 -8.80 -1.98
N VAL A 224 4.67 -8.29 -3.16
CA VAL A 224 5.57 -7.47 -3.99
C VAL A 224 5.91 -6.15 -3.30
N GLY A 225 4.92 -5.49 -2.68
CA GLY A 225 5.15 -4.27 -1.90
C GLY A 225 6.13 -4.48 -0.74
N ALA A 226 6.00 -5.59 0.00
CA ALA A 226 6.96 -5.98 1.03
C ALA A 226 8.37 -6.19 0.45
N GLY A 227 8.47 -6.88 -0.68
CA GLY A 227 9.74 -7.09 -1.41
C GLY A 227 10.40 -5.77 -1.84
N MET A 228 9.61 -4.82 -2.36
CA MET A 228 10.11 -3.48 -2.73
C MET A 228 10.71 -2.73 -1.52
N LEU A 229 10.06 -2.80 -0.35
CA LEU A 229 10.54 -2.17 0.88
C LEU A 229 11.79 -2.86 1.41
N LEU A 230 11.88 -4.19 1.33
CA LEU A 230 13.08 -4.96 1.72
C LEU A 230 14.29 -4.64 0.83
N VAL A 231 14.09 -4.53 -0.48
CA VAL A 231 15.17 -4.14 -1.42
C VAL A 231 15.64 -2.70 -1.18
N ALA A 232 14.75 -1.83 -0.72
CA ALA A 232 15.07 -0.45 -0.41
C ALA A 232 15.71 -0.26 0.99
N SER A 233 15.67 -1.28 1.88
CA SER A 233 16.20 -1.22 3.25
C SER A 233 17.71 -1.45 3.29
#